data_5f3b9997138b96ed6d87a23a69e1d341
#
_entry.id   5f3b9997138b96ed6d87a23a69e1d341
#
_cell.length_a   1.000
_cell.length_b   1.000
_cell.length_c   1.000
_cell.angle_alpha   90.00
_cell.angle_beta   90.00
_cell.angle_gamma   90.00
#
_symmetry.space_group_name_H-M   'P 1'
#
loop_
_entity.id
_entity.type
_entity.pdbx_description
1 polymer ?
#
loop_
_entity_poly.entity_id
_entity_poly.type
_entity_poly.pdbx_seq_one_letter_code
_entity_poly.pdbx_strand_id
1 'polypeptide(L)'
;MEQIKRILQYHFGSTTWEIARSREGQQNAGYRAKNGDVEVFVKFTDAVAALRRLGEIAVAPGVLASGIDQGRTYVVQEYVTGKYPAWQWFATHLPILASCIRRYHGDQPLTDLLSQPTVTKYHEHVALDLAQLEAQFSSLSTEVLHTPEITTAFEELKNQARKLQSARLMPVHIDPNTHNMLLTEERFLLVDWDGILLSDPMRDVGLLLWWYVAPHHWPDFFQSYGSSLDDASVEKIFWWAARTSFAVALWHAAHQHECSAFLQDFLAALAKKSNPHAVFSS
;
A
#
# COMPACT_ATOMS: atom_id res chain seq x y z
N MET A 1 7.84 6.91 25.05
CA MET A 1 8.68 8.12 24.95
C MET A 1 10.10 7.85 25.42
N GLU A 2 10.35 7.32 26.60
CA GLU A 2 11.70 7.02 27.11
C GLU A 2 12.49 6.05 26.21
N GLN A 3 11.83 5.07 25.64
CA GLN A 3 12.43 4.15 24.67
C GLN A 3 12.97 4.89 23.43
N ILE A 4 12.19 5.81 22.87
CA ILE A 4 12.62 6.62 21.72
C ILE A 4 13.80 7.51 22.07
N LYS A 5 13.80 8.14 23.24
CA LYS A 5 14.94 8.96 23.71
C LYS A 5 16.23 8.15 23.78
N ARG A 6 16.20 6.94 24.36
CA ARG A 6 17.38 6.05 24.42
C ARG A 6 17.91 5.71 23.04
N ILE A 7 17.01 5.34 22.10
CA ILE A 7 17.37 5.03 20.71
C ILE A 7 18.07 6.22 20.06
N LEU A 8 17.50 7.42 20.18
CA LEU A 8 18.04 8.64 19.59
C LEU A 8 19.36 9.04 20.25
N GLN A 9 19.47 8.92 21.57
CA GLN A 9 20.72 9.18 22.29
C GLN A 9 21.83 8.22 21.84
N TYR A 10 21.50 6.94 21.67
CA TYR A 10 22.47 5.93 21.23
C TYR A 10 23.04 6.23 19.84
N HIS A 11 22.20 6.63 18.89
CA HIS A 11 22.63 6.84 17.50
C HIS A 11 23.16 8.24 17.21
N PHE A 12 22.67 9.27 17.92
CA PHE A 12 22.98 10.67 17.62
C PHE A 12 23.70 11.42 18.76
N GLY A 13 23.91 10.75 19.89
CA GLY A 13 24.68 11.31 21.00
C GLY A 13 24.00 12.46 21.77
N SER A 14 22.78 12.86 21.40
CA SER A 14 22.05 13.98 22.02
C SER A 14 20.90 13.48 22.90
N THR A 15 20.65 14.19 23.98
CA THR A 15 19.51 13.96 24.90
C THR A 15 18.37 14.95 24.72
N THR A 16 18.57 16.00 23.90
CA THR A 16 17.62 17.11 23.75
C THR A 16 16.77 16.96 22.48
N TRP A 17 15.90 15.96 22.48
CA TRP A 17 15.00 15.71 21.36
C TRP A 17 13.57 16.16 21.70
N GLU A 18 12.97 16.94 20.81
CA GLU A 18 11.53 17.18 20.79
C GLU A 18 10.87 15.99 20.09
N ILE A 19 10.08 15.20 20.81
CA ILE A 19 9.48 13.97 20.30
C ILE A 19 7.96 14.11 20.30
N ALA A 20 7.36 13.95 19.13
CA ALA A 20 5.92 13.89 18.94
C ALA A 20 5.51 12.52 18.39
N ARG A 21 4.41 11.97 18.89
CA ARG A 21 3.81 10.79 18.27
C ARG A 21 3.17 11.21 16.95
N SER A 22 3.47 10.51 15.86
CA SER A 22 2.76 10.71 14.61
C SER A 22 1.29 10.37 14.82
N ARG A 23 0.40 11.24 14.36
CA ARG A 23 -1.05 11.00 14.40
C ARG A 23 -1.53 10.17 13.22
N GLU A 24 -0.69 9.99 12.23
CA GLU A 24 -0.96 9.27 10.99
C GLU A 24 -0.43 7.83 11.17
N GLY A 25 -1.30 6.84 10.99
CA GLY A 25 -1.00 5.42 11.16
C GLY A 25 -1.62 4.82 12.43
N GLN A 26 -2.65 3.99 12.25
CA GLN A 26 -3.45 3.49 13.39
C GLN A 26 -2.83 2.28 14.10
N GLN A 27 -1.97 1.49 13.46
CA GLN A 27 -1.47 0.23 14.02
C GLN A 27 -0.05 0.31 14.59
N ASN A 28 0.88 1.02 13.97
CA ASN A 28 2.25 1.17 14.45
C ASN A 28 2.58 2.64 14.68
N ALA A 29 2.56 3.06 15.94
CA ALA A 29 2.87 4.43 16.31
C ALA A 29 4.29 4.80 15.87
N GLY A 30 4.41 5.66 14.87
CA GLY A 30 5.64 6.34 14.53
C GLY A 30 5.87 7.56 15.42
N TYR A 31 7.11 7.97 15.53
CA TYR A 31 7.52 9.13 16.31
C TYR A 31 8.38 10.05 15.46
N ARG A 32 7.93 11.29 15.31
CA ARG A 32 8.77 12.37 14.79
C ARG A 32 9.65 12.87 15.90
N ALA A 33 10.93 13.02 15.65
CA ALA A 33 11.88 13.55 16.62
C ALA A 33 12.74 14.64 15.97
N LYS A 34 12.89 15.79 16.65
CA LYS A 34 13.64 16.94 16.17
C LYS A 34 14.68 17.38 17.19
N ASN A 35 15.88 17.70 16.70
CA ASN A 35 16.97 18.27 17.49
C ASN A 35 17.75 19.27 16.60
N GLY A 36 17.53 20.57 16.80
CA GLY A 36 18.06 21.61 15.92
C GLY A 36 17.55 21.41 14.49
N ASP A 37 18.49 21.28 13.55
CA ASP A 37 18.18 21.05 12.12
C ASP A 37 18.01 19.58 11.76
N VAL A 38 18.30 18.66 12.70
CA VAL A 38 18.13 17.23 12.46
C VAL A 38 16.71 16.81 12.80
N GLU A 39 16.05 16.19 11.84
CA GLU A 39 14.70 15.69 12.00
C GLU A 39 14.60 14.25 11.48
N VAL A 40 14.07 13.36 12.32
CA VAL A 40 14.01 11.93 12.04
C VAL A 40 12.64 11.34 12.38
N PHE A 41 12.33 10.22 11.76
CA PHE A 41 11.15 9.40 12.04
C PHE A 41 11.59 8.06 12.63
N VAL A 42 11.04 7.69 13.76
CA VAL A 42 11.34 6.42 14.46
C VAL A 42 10.09 5.57 14.49
N LYS A 43 10.18 4.33 14.03
CA LYS A 43 9.11 3.34 14.18
C LYS A 43 9.64 1.96 14.55
N PHE A 44 8.78 1.15 15.17
CA PHE A 44 9.05 -0.26 15.45
C PHE A 44 8.47 -1.12 14.34
N THR A 45 9.31 -1.94 13.70
CA THR A 45 8.92 -2.78 12.59
C THR A 45 9.96 -3.88 12.37
N ASP A 46 9.54 -5.02 11.86
CA ASP A 46 10.45 -6.10 11.47
C ASP A 46 10.89 -5.99 9.99
N ALA A 47 10.30 -5.07 9.21
CA ALA A 47 10.60 -4.87 7.79
C ALA A 47 11.90 -4.06 7.53
N VAL A 48 12.87 -4.08 8.44
CA VAL A 48 14.09 -3.24 8.40
C VAL A 48 14.87 -3.38 7.11
N ALA A 49 15.11 -4.63 6.66
CA ALA A 49 15.89 -4.89 5.45
C ALA A 49 15.17 -4.36 4.20
N ALA A 50 13.85 -4.57 4.12
CA ALA A 50 13.03 -4.06 3.03
C ALA A 50 13.02 -2.53 3.00
N LEU A 51 12.82 -1.87 4.16
CA LEU A 51 12.84 -0.40 4.26
C LEU A 51 14.18 0.19 3.86
N ARG A 52 15.30 -0.44 4.25
CA ARG A 52 16.63 -0.02 3.81
C ARG A 52 16.74 -0.10 2.29
N ARG A 53 16.34 -1.23 1.70
CA ARG A 53 16.38 -1.40 0.24
C ARG A 53 15.49 -0.39 -0.49
N LEU A 54 14.29 -0.14 0.01
CA LEU A 54 13.36 0.86 -0.55
C LEU A 54 13.94 2.29 -0.50
N GLY A 55 14.65 2.64 0.58
CA GLY A 55 15.39 3.90 0.68
C GLY A 55 16.53 3.99 -0.34
N GLU A 56 17.33 2.92 -0.51
CA GLU A 56 18.42 2.85 -1.48
C GLU A 56 17.95 3.06 -2.93
N ILE A 57 16.79 2.52 -3.28
CA ILE A 57 16.18 2.72 -4.60
C ILE A 57 15.32 3.99 -4.68
N ALA A 58 15.36 4.84 -3.68
CA ALA A 58 14.67 6.14 -3.61
C ALA A 58 13.15 6.08 -3.86
N VAL A 59 12.48 5.07 -3.30
CA VAL A 59 11.00 4.97 -3.30
C VAL A 59 10.40 5.18 -1.91
N ALA A 60 11.22 5.11 -0.85
CA ALA A 60 10.84 5.39 0.54
C ALA A 60 11.86 6.33 1.20
N PRO A 61 11.55 6.95 2.35
CA PRO A 61 12.52 7.67 3.16
C PRO A 61 13.73 6.80 3.53
N GLY A 62 14.93 7.39 3.47
CA GLY A 62 16.18 6.69 3.76
C GLY A 62 16.26 6.20 5.21
N VAL A 63 16.81 4.99 5.43
CA VAL A 63 17.07 4.44 6.76
C VAL A 63 18.43 4.94 7.26
N LEU A 64 18.43 5.75 8.31
CA LEU A 64 19.62 6.33 8.95
C LEU A 64 20.23 5.37 9.97
N ALA A 65 19.37 4.67 10.73
CA ALA A 65 19.79 3.72 11.74
C ALA A 65 18.72 2.65 11.97
N SER A 66 19.12 1.54 12.56
CA SER A 66 18.21 0.47 12.98
C SER A 66 18.84 -0.36 14.10
N GLY A 67 18.03 -1.09 14.85
CA GLY A 67 18.50 -1.95 15.92
C GLY A 67 17.36 -2.65 16.65
N ILE A 68 17.71 -3.21 17.81
CA ILE A 68 16.73 -3.85 18.72
C ILE A 68 16.83 -3.14 20.06
N ASP A 69 15.71 -2.68 20.60
CA ASP A 69 15.63 -2.13 21.96
C ASP A 69 14.49 -2.83 22.72
N GLN A 70 14.79 -3.40 23.87
CA GLN A 70 13.85 -4.16 24.69
C GLN A 70 13.10 -5.27 23.90
N GLY A 71 13.81 -5.98 23.05
CA GLY A 71 13.25 -7.07 22.23
C GLY A 71 12.39 -6.63 21.06
N ARG A 72 12.29 -5.33 20.77
CA ARG A 72 11.55 -4.77 19.62
C ARG A 72 12.52 -4.22 18.59
N THR A 73 12.37 -4.65 17.36
CA THR A 73 13.12 -4.12 16.23
C THR A 73 12.60 -2.73 15.88
N TYR A 74 13.52 -1.80 15.56
CA TYR A 74 13.18 -0.44 15.18
C TYR A 74 13.99 0.06 13.99
N VAL A 75 13.47 1.07 13.32
CA VAL A 75 14.18 1.88 12.33
C VAL A 75 14.12 3.35 12.69
N VAL A 76 15.19 4.07 12.33
CA VAL A 76 15.24 5.52 12.30
C VAL A 76 15.40 5.92 10.84
N GLN A 77 14.45 6.65 10.30
CA GLN A 77 14.45 7.15 8.91
C GLN A 77 14.61 8.66 8.88
N GLU A 78 15.04 9.21 7.75
CA GLU A 78 14.89 10.64 7.49
C GLU A 78 13.42 11.03 7.67
N TYR A 79 13.17 12.17 8.29
CA TYR A 79 11.82 12.74 8.30
C TYR A 79 11.64 13.60 7.05
N VAL A 80 10.67 13.23 6.22
CA VAL A 80 10.40 13.92 4.96
C VAL A 80 9.15 14.77 5.11
N THR A 81 9.30 16.07 5.00
CA THR A 81 8.16 16.99 4.90
C THR A 81 7.70 17.05 3.44
N GLY A 82 6.48 16.59 3.18
CA GLY A 82 5.89 16.56 1.86
C GLY A 82 4.40 16.90 1.90
N LYS A 83 3.80 16.99 0.71
CA LYS A 83 2.35 17.16 0.53
C LYS A 83 1.77 15.88 -0.06
N TYR A 84 0.53 15.58 0.27
CA TYR A 84 -0.21 14.52 -0.40
C TYR A 84 -0.58 14.95 -1.82
N PRO A 85 -0.51 14.05 -2.83
CA PRO A 85 -0.95 14.40 -4.18
C PRO A 85 -2.45 14.68 -4.21
N ALA A 86 -2.83 15.78 -4.86
CA ALA A 86 -4.22 16.05 -5.19
C ALA A 86 -4.65 15.24 -6.43
N TRP A 87 -5.95 15.08 -6.68
CA TRP A 87 -6.47 14.31 -7.82
C TRP A 87 -5.88 14.74 -9.17
N GLN A 88 -5.75 16.05 -9.40
CA GLN A 88 -5.20 16.59 -10.64
C GLN A 88 -3.75 16.17 -10.89
N TRP A 89 -3.00 15.87 -9.82
CA TRP A 89 -1.62 15.44 -9.93
C TRP A 89 -1.49 14.13 -10.72
N PHE A 90 -2.39 13.19 -10.52
CA PHE A 90 -2.33 11.88 -11.18
C PHE A 90 -2.48 12.00 -12.70
N ALA A 91 -3.36 12.88 -13.20
CA ALA A 91 -3.54 13.07 -14.64
C ALA A 91 -2.28 13.63 -15.35
N THR A 92 -1.44 14.38 -14.64
CA THR A 92 -0.30 15.10 -15.21
C THR A 92 1.07 14.48 -14.87
N HIS A 93 1.13 13.54 -13.93
CA HIS A 93 2.40 13.00 -13.43
C HIS A 93 2.48 11.46 -13.50
N LEU A 94 1.73 10.84 -14.41
CA LEU A 94 1.74 9.38 -14.61
C LEU A 94 3.14 8.79 -14.79
N PRO A 95 4.09 9.41 -15.54
CA PRO A 95 5.43 8.87 -15.67
C PRO A 95 6.19 8.80 -14.34
N ILE A 96 5.99 9.76 -13.43
CA ILE A 96 6.63 9.76 -12.11
C ILE A 96 6.05 8.63 -11.26
N LEU A 97 4.71 8.52 -11.21
CA LEU A 97 4.01 7.44 -10.51
C LEU A 97 4.43 6.06 -11.02
N ALA A 98 4.34 5.84 -12.32
CA ALA A 98 4.69 4.58 -12.97
C ALA A 98 6.17 4.20 -12.75
N SER A 99 7.08 5.18 -12.84
CA SER A 99 8.50 4.96 -12.59
C SER A 99 8.78 4.57 -11.13
N CYS A 100 8.10 5.21 -10.18
CA CYS A 100 8.21 4.84 -8.77
C CYS A 100 7.78 3.39 -8.54
N ILE A 101 6.60 3.01 -9.03
CA ILE A 101 6.06 1.65 -8.88
C ILE A 101 6.96 0.63 -9.57
N ARG A 102 7.39 0.88 -10.80
CA ARG A 102 8.29 0.00 -11.54
C ARG A 102 9.59 -0.27 -10.80
N ARG A 103 10.15 0.73 -10.08
CA ARG A 103 11.41 0.56 -9.34
C ARG A 103 11.32 -0.52 -8.27
N TYR A 104 10.29 -0.53 -7.43
CA TYR A 104 10.20 -1.55 -6.39
C TYR A 104 9.60 -2.86 -6.90
N HIS A 105 8.65 -2.84 -7.84
CA HIS A 105 8.15 -4.06 -8.47
C HIS A 105 9.26 -4.84 -9.18
N GLY A 106 10.18 -4.14 -9.86
CA GLY A 106 11.27 -4.75 -10.60
C GLY A 106 12.55 -5.03 -9.79
N ASP A 107 12.57 -4.69 -8.50
CA ASP A 107 13.76 -4.82 -7.68
C ASP A 107 13.98 -6.28 -7.22
N GLN A 108 14.98 -6.94 -7.81
CA GLN A 108 15.28 -8.33 -7.49
C GLN A 108 15.81 -8.52 -6.05
N PRO A 109 16.72 -7.68 -5.51
CA PRO A 109 17.12 -7.76 -4.11
C PRO A 109 15.93 -7.65 -3.13
N LEU A 110 14.97 -6.77 -3.39
CA LEU A 110 13.76 -6.66 -2.58
C LEU A 110 12.88 -7.92 -2.71
N THR A 111 12.76 -8.47 -3.92
CA THR A 111 12.07 -9.74 -4.15
C THR A 111 12.69 -10.86 -3.32
N ASP A 112 14.03 -10.97 -3.30
CA ASP A 112 14.75 -12.01 -2.57
C ASP A 112 14.54 -11.86 -1.04
N LEU A 113 14.54 -10.63 -0.53
CA LEU A 113 14.26 -10.33 0.89
C LEU A 113 12.86 -10.74 1.33
N LEU A 114 11.88 -10.62 0.43
CA LEU A 114 10.46 -10.92 0.72
C LEU A 114 10.08 -12.37 0.39
N SER A 115 10.98 -13.13 -0.26
CA SER A 115 10.70 -14.50 -0.68
C SER A 115 10.53 -15.41 0.53
N GLN A 116 9.35 -16.02 0.63
CA GLN A 116 9.05 -17.04 1.63
C GLN A 116 8.97 -18.40 0.92
N PRO A 117 9.51 -19.47 1.52
CA PRO A 117 9.54 -20.80 0.88
C PRO A 117 8.16 -21.42 0.65
N THR A 118 7.11 -20.88 1.26
CA THR A 118 5.78 -21.51 1.33
C THR A 118 4.81 -21.13 0.21
N VAL A 119 5.02 -20.03 -0.51
CA VAL A 119 4.10 -19.59 -1.58
C VAL A 119 4.91 -19.19 -2.81
N THR A 120 4.98 -20.10 -3.78
CA THR A 120 5.73 -19.88 -5.02
C THR A 120 4.84 -19.72 -6.25
N LYS A 121 3.55 -20.11 -6.17
CA LYS A 121 2.64 -20.10 -7.30
C LYS A 121 1.58 -19.03 -7.18
N TYR A 122 1.33 -18.34 -8.27
CA TYR A 122 0.36 -17.25 -8.37
C TYR A 122 -1.03 -17.62 -7.82
N HIS A 123 -1.61 -18.73 -8.28
CA HIS A 123 -2.96 -19.13 -7.88
C HIS A 123 -3.04 -19.55 -6.40
N GLU A 124 -1.97 -20.12 -5.86
CA GLU A 124 -1.89 -20.43 -4.42
C GLU A 124 -1.87 -19.14 -3.60
N HIS A 125 -1.11 -18.12 -4.05
CA HIS A 125 -1.10 -16.81 -3.43
C HIS A 125 -2.48 -16.15 -3.41
N VAL A 126 -3.15 -16.11 -4.57
CA VAL A 126 -4.50 -15.54 -4.69
C VAL A 126 -5.51 -16.30 -3.83
N ALA A 127 -5.43 -17.63 -3.77
CA ALA A 127 -6.31 -18.44 -2.94
C ALA A 127 -6.11 -18.19 -1.45
N LEU A 128 -4.86 -18.04 -0.98
CA LEU A 128 -4.55 -17.71 0.41
C LEU A 128 -5.04 -16.30 0.78
N ASP A 129 -4.85 -15.33 -0.10
CA ASP A 129 -5.33 -13.96 0.10
C ASP A 129 -6.87 -13.92 0.22
N LEU A 130 -7.57 -14.65 -0.65
CA LEU A 130 -9.03 -14.78 -0.57
C LEU A 130 -9.51 -15.52 0.68
N ALA A 131 -8.80 -16.56 1.12
CA ALA A 131 -9.15 -17.29 2.35
C ALA A 131 -9.02 -16.39 3.59
N GLN A 132 -7.99 -15.53 3.64
CA GLN A 132 -7.85 -14.53 4.71
C GLN A 132 -8.99 -13.51 4.68
N LEU A 133 -9.36 -13.03 3.50
CA LEU A 133 -10.47 -12.09 3.30
C LEU A 133 -11.81 -12.71 3.73
N GLU A 134 -12.05 -13.98 3.36
CA GLU A 134 -13.25 -14.74 3.76
C GLU A 134 -13.32 -14.97 5.27
N ALA A 135 -12.19 -15.29 5.91
CA ALA A 135 -12.14 -15.44 7.36
C ALA A 135 -12.47 -14.11 8.07
N GLN A 136 -11.94 -12.98 7.57
CA GLN A 136 -12.26 -11.66 8.08
C GLN A 136 -13.75 -11.34 7.88
N PHE A 137 -14.29 -11.53 6.69
CA PHE A 137 -15.70 -11.33 6.38
C PHE A 137 -16.61 -12.14 7.29
N SER A 138 -16.31 -13.44 7.47
CA SER A 138 -17.11 -14.33 8.32
C SER A 138 -17.03 -14.00 9.81
N SER A 139 -15.97 -13.32 10.26
CA SER A 139 -15.79 -12.94 11.67
C SER A 139 -16.59 -11.70 12.08
N LEU A 140 -17.06 -10.92 11.12
CA LEU A 140 -17.81 -9.68 11.35
C LEU A 140 -19.32 -9.94 11.29
N SER A 141 -20.07 -9.37 12.24
CA SER A 141 -21.53 -9.50 12.31
C SER A 141 -22.30 -8.24 11.86
N THR A 142 -21.62 -7.32 11.19
CA THR A 142 -22.19 -6.07 10.70
C THR A 142 -23.21 -6.37 9.60
N GLU A 143 -24.48 -6.03 9.81
CA GLU A 143 -25.62 -6.42 8.96
C GLU A 143 -25.43 -6.02 7.49
N VAL A 144 -24.92 -4.82 7.21
CA VAL A 144 -24.70 -4.34 5.83
C VAL A 144 -23.74 -5.23 5.03
N LEU A 145 -22.81 -5.93 5.68
CA LEU A 145 -21.88 -6.86 5.04
C LEU A 145 -22.59 -8.16 4.58
N HIS A 146 -23.61 -8.60 5.28
CA HIS A 146 -24.27 -9.89 5.05
C HIS A 146 -25.58 -9.79 4.25
N THR A 147 -25.75 -8.70 3.49
CA THR A 147 -26.84 -8.61 2.54
C THR A 147 -26.69 -9.65 1.42
N PRO A 148 -27.79 -10.13 0.81
CA PRO A 148 -27.70 -11.06 -0.33
C PRO A 148 -26.85 -10.53 -1.49
N GLU A 149 -26.88 -9.21 -1.72
CA GLU A 149 -26.09 -8.55 -2.75
C GLU A 149 -24.59 -8.69 -2.49
N ILE A 150 -24.12 -8.34 -1.28
CA ILE A 150 -22.70 -8.40 -0.91
C ILE A 150 -22.20 -9.85 -0.88
N THR A 151 -22.99 -10.76 -0.33
CA THR A 151 -22.65 -12.19 -0.28
C THR A 151 -22.51 -12.78 -1.70
N THR A 152 -23.44 -12.46 -2.60
CA THR A 152 -23.38 -12.91 -4.00
C THR A 152 -22.18 -12.31 -4.73
N ALA A 153 -21.91 -11.01 -4.50
CA ALA A 153 -20.77 -10.34 -5.09
C ALA A 153 -19.43 -10.93 -4.60
N PHE A 154 -19.33 -11.32 -3.33
CA PHE A 154 -18.13 -11.96 -2.81
C PHE A 154 -17.90 -13.36 -3.44
N GLU A 155 -18.95 -14.15 -3.64
CA GLU A 155 -18.85 -15.42 -4.37
C GLU A 155 -18.40 -15.20 -5.83
N GLU A 156 -18.90 -14.14 -6.49
CA GLU A 156 -18.47 -13.79 -7.85
C GLU A 156 -17.00 -13.37 -7.88
N LEU A 157 -16.51 -12.60 -6.90
CA LEU A 157 -15.08 -12.26 -6.76
C LEU A 157 -14.21 -13.52 -6.69
N LYS A 158 -14.62 -14.53 -5.90
CA LYS A 158 -13.94 -15.83 -5.80
C LYS A 158 -13.96 -16.60 -7.11
N ASN A 159 -15.06 -16.55 -7.84
CA ASN A 159 -15.20 -17.22 -9.15
C ASN A 159 -14.31 -16.56 -10.22
N GLN A 160 -14.24 -15.23 -10.24
CA GLN A 160 -13.37 -14.50 -11.16
C GLN A 160 -11.90 -14.76 -10.89
N ALA A 161 -11.48 -14.91 -9.63
CA ALA A 161 -10.11 -15.23 -9.26
C ALA A 161 -9.54 -16.47 -9.96
N ARG A 162 -10.37 -17.47 -10.21
CA ARG A 162 -9.99 -18.72 -10.89
C ARG A 162 -9.64 -18.51 -12.37
N LYS A 163 -10.08 -17.42 -12.97
CA LYS A 163 -9.90 -17.07 -14.39
C LYS A 163 -8.74 -16.09 -14.59
N LEU A 164 -8.17 -15.53 -13.51
CA LEU A 164 -7.06 -14.59 -13.63
C LEU A 164 -5.85 -15.27 -14.28
N GLN A 165 -5.25 -14.59 -15.23
CA GLN A 165 -3.99 -15.05 -15.82
C GLN A 165 -2.87 -14.97 -14.78
N SER A 166 -2.05 -16.03 -14.70
CA SER A 166 -0.89 -16.06 -13.82
C SER A 166 0.08 -14.91 -14.12
N ALA A 167 0.68 -14.37 -13.07
CA ALA A 167 1.75 -13.39 -13.16
C ALA A 167 2.92 -13.79 -12.25
N ARG A 168 4.08 -13.20 -12.50
CA ARG A 168 5.18 -13.24 -11.55
C ARG A 168 4.78 -12.44 -10.30
N LEU A 169 5.01 -13.01 -9.12
CA LEU A 169 4.85 -12.27 -7.87
C LEU A 169 6.00 -11.27 -7.74
N MET A 170 5.67 -10.04 -7.38
CA MET A 170 6.60 -8.92 -7.23
C MET A 170 6.38 -8.26 -5.86
N PRO A 171 7.37 -7.51 -5.34
CA PRO A 171 7.14 -6.66 -4.17
C PRO A 171 5.97 -5.71 -4.41
N VAL A 172 5.01 -5.64 -3.51
CA VAL A 172 3.87 -4.71 -3.57
C VAL A 172 3.72 -3.98 -2.25
N HIS A 173 3.26 -2.74 -2.33
CA HIS A 173 2.98 -1.90 -1.16
C HIS A 173 1.71 -2.34 -0.44
N ILE A 174 0.73 -2.85 -1.18
CA ILE A 174 -0.65 -3.25 -0.82
C ILE A 174 -1.62 -2.11 -0.51
N ASP A 175 -1.14 -0.96 -0.09
CA ASP A 175 -1.97 0.21 0.27
C ASP A 175 -1.34 1.54 -0.24
N PRO A 176 -1.09 1.69 -1.56
CA PRO A 176 -0.51 2.91 -2.11
C PRO A 176 -1.59 4.01 -2.29
N ASN A 177 -2.32 4.33 -1.22
CA ASN A 177 -3.28 5.43 -1.21
C ASN A 177 -2.58 6.79 -1.07
N THR A 178 -3.31 7.89 -1.31
CA THR A 178 -2.74 9.24 -1.31
C THR A 178 -2.11 9.67 0.00
N HIS A 179 -2.59 9.16 1.16
CA HIS A 179 -2.00 9.47 2.46
C HIS A 179 -0.65 8.77 2.69
N ASN A 180 -0.37 7.74 1.90
CA ASN A 180 0.90 7.03 1.90
C ASN A 180 1.85 7.55 0.80
N MET A 181 1.54 8.69 0.17
CA MET A 181 2.35 9.36 -0.86
C MET A 181 2.85 10.69 -0.36
N LEU A 182 4.13 10.97 -0.56
CA LEU A 182 4.73 12.26 -0.22
C LEU A 182 5.35 12.90 -1.45
N LEU A 183 4.87 14.09 -1.79
CA LEU A 183 5.45 14.97 -2.80
C LEU A 183 6.32 16.01 -2.12
N THR A 184 7.60 16.05 -2.46
CA THR A 184 8.51 17.16 -2.17
C THR A 184 8.82 17.90 -3.47
N GLU A 185 9.63 18.95 -3.42
CA GLU A 185 10.09 19.66 -4.63
C GLU A 185 10.94 18.76 -5.54
N GLU A 186 11.65 17.77 -4.96
CA GLU A 186 12.61 16.95 -5.68
C GLU A 186 12.19 15.49 -5.82
N ARG A 187 11.32 14.98 -4.94
CA ARG A 187 11.05 13.53 -4.80
C ARG A 187 9.56 13.23 -4.70
N PHE A 188 9.17 12.10 -5.26
CA PHE A 188 7.94 11.38 -4.96
C PHE A 188 8.30 10.11 -4.19
N LEU A 189 7.77 9.95 -3.00
CA LEU A 189 8.04 8.83 -2.10
C LEU A 189 6.75 8.15 -1.66
N LEU A 190 6.85 6.86 -1.37
CA LEU A 190 5.81 6.10 -0.67
C LEU A 190 6.26 5.85 0.77
N VAL A 191 5.31 5.92 1.69
CA VAL A 191 5.50 5.66 3.13
C VAL A 191 4.53 4.58 3.59
N ASP A 192 4.68 4.11 4.84
CA ASP A 192 3.85 3.07 5.46
C ASP A 192 3.92 1.69 4.76
N TRP A 193 5.15 1.20 4.64
CA TRP A 193 5.50 -0.09 4.04
C TRP A 193 5.32 -1.30 4.96
N ASP A 194 4.56 -1.20 6.05
CA ASP A 194 4.43 -2.30 7.01
C ASP A 194 3.72 -3.54 6.44
N GLY A 195 2.94 -3.34 5.37
CA GLY A 195 2.25 -4.41 4.65
C GLY A 195 3.02 -4.99 3.45
N ILE A 196 4.27 -4.59 3.20
CA ILE A 196 5.02 -5.04 2.04
C ILE A 196 5.10 -6.57 1.94
N LEU A 197 4.80 -7.11 0.78
CA LEU A 197 4.87 -8.55 0.51
C LEU A 197 5.05 -8.83 -0.99
N LEU A 198 5.25 -10.10 -1.35
CA LEU A 198 5.19 -10.53 -2.75
C LEU A 198 3.75 -10.81 -3.15
N SER A 199 3.28 -10.15 -4.21
CA SER A 199 1.93 -10.34 -4.78
C SER A 199 1.90 -10.07 -6.29
N ASP A 200 0.71 -10.16 -6.87
CA ASP A 200 0.47 -9.66 -8.23
C ASP A 200 0.73 -8.14 -8.27
N PRO A 201 1.57 -7.65 -9.18
CA PRO A 201 1.81 -6.21 -9.32
C PRO A 201 0.53 -5.40 -9.57
N MET A 202 -0.50 -6.01 -10.14
CA MET A 202 -1.80 -5.35 -10.34
C MET A 202 -2.55 -5.08 -9.03
N ARG A 203 -2.10 -5.60 -7.90
CA ARG A 203 -2.63 -5.23 -6.58
C ARG A 203 -2.41 -3.74 -6.27
N ASP A 204 -1.23 -3.21 -6.55
CA ASP A 204 -0.92 -1.78 -6.40
C ASP A 204 -1.44 -0.98 -7.61
N VAL A 205 -1.13 -1.44 -8.82
CA VAL A 205 -1.51 -0.77 -10.06
C VAL A 205 -3.03 -0.66 -10.19
N GLY A 206 -3.77 -1.73 -9.91
CA GLY A 206 -5.23 -1.75 -10.00
C GLY A 206 -5.89 -0.76 -9.05
N LEU A 207 -5.42 -0.72 -7.80
CA LEU A 207 -5.89 0.25 -6.82
C LEU A 207 -5.65 1.69 -7.29
N LEU A 208 -4.41 2.00 -7.69
CA LEU A 208 -4.02 3.34 -8.13
C LEU A 208 -4.78 3.79 -9.36
N LEU A 209 -4.85 2.96 -10.38
CA LEU A 209 -5.51 3.31 -11.63
C LEU A 209 -7.02 3.45 -11.45
N TRP A 210 -7.66 2.51 -10.77
CA TRP A 210 -9.10 2.54 -10.62
C TRP A 210 -9.59 3.67 -9.71
N TRP A 211 -8.82 4.02 -8.66
CA TRP A 211 -9.23 5.09 -7.74
C TRP A 211 -8.78 6.48 -8.18
N TYR A 212 -7.61 6.63 -8.83
CA TYR A 212 -7.00 7.96 -9.02
C TYR A 212 -6.79 8.37 -10.46
N VAL A 213 -6.91 7.45 -11.43
CA VAL A 213 -6.56 7.71 -12.83
C VAL A 213 -7.74 7.42 -13.74
N ALA A 214 -8.16 8.41 -14.54
CA ALA A 214 -9.24 8.21 -15.50
C ALA A 214 -8.87 7.10 -16.51
N PRO A 215 -9.81 6.19 -16.89
CA PRO A 215 -9.51 5.01 -17.71
C PRO A 215 -8.82 5.32 -19.04
N HIS A 216 -9.08 6.47 -19.64
CA HIS A 216 -8.44 6.86 -20.91
C HIS A 216 -6.94 7.17 -20.77
N HIS A 217 -6.44 7.35 -19.57
CA HIS A 217 -5.00 7.53 -19.26
C HIS A 217 -4.29 6.23 -18.84
N TRP A 218 -4.99 5.11 -18.69
CA TRP A 218 -4.35 3.84 -18.33
C TRP A 218 -3.29 3.38 -19.34
N PRO A 219 -3.50 3.52 -20.67
CA PRO A 219 -2.44 3.20 -21.64
C PRO A 219 -1.15 4.00 -21.43
N ASP A 220 -1.25 5.30 -21.10
CA ASP A 220 -0.08 6.17 -20.85
C ASP A 220 0.68 5.75 -19.60
N PHE A 221 -0.05 5.33 -18.55
CA PHE A 221 0.56 4.75 -17.36
C PHE A 221 1.34 3.47 -17.71
N PHE A 222 0.72 2.53 -18.42
CA PHE A 222 1.36 1.26 -18.78
C PHE A 222 2.58 1.45 -19.67
N GLN A 223 2.53 2.38 -20.61
CA GLN A 223 3.70 2.77 -21.42
C GLN A 223 4.86 3.24 -20.53
N SER A 224 4.59 4.11 -19.55
CA SER A 224 5.57 4.63 -18.60
C SER A 224 6.05 3.57 -17.61
N TYR A 225 5.19 2.62 -17.25
CA TYR A 225 5.50 1.47 -16.41
C TYR A 225 6.38 0.43 -17.13
N GLY A 226 6.43 0.47 -18.46
CA GLY A 226 7.28 -0.39 -19.29
C GLY A 226 6.60 -1.68 -19.73
N SER A 227 5.28 -1.68 -19.84
CA SER A 227 4.45 -2.75 -20.39
C SER A 227 3.32 -2.18 -21.24
N SER A 228 2.49 -3.04 -21.82
CA SER A 228 1.27 -2.67 -22.55
C SER A 228 0.04 -2.98 -21.71
N LEU A 229 -1.00 -2.17 -21.87
CA LEU A 229 -2.33 -2.48 -21.35
C LEU A 229 -2.99 -3.51 -22.26
N ASP A 230 -3.22 -4.70 -21.75
CA ASP A 230 -3.97 -5.77 -22.44
C ASP A 230 -5.24 -6.16 -21.66
N ASP A 231 -6.07 -6.99 -22.25
CA ASP A 231 -7.32 -7.43 -21.62
C ASP A 231 -7.10 -8.13 -20.29
N ALA A 232 -6.02 -8.91 -20.15
CA ALA A 232 -5.69 -9.59 -18.91
C ALA A 232 -5.29 -8.61 -17.79
N SER A 233 -4.57 -7.55 -18.15
CA SER A 233 -4.24 -6.45 -17.21
C SER A 233 -5.49 -5.69 -16.78
N VAL A 234 -6.40 -5.40 -17.71
CA VAL A 234 -7.69 -4.75 -17.42
C VAL A 234 -8.54 -5.60 -16.46
N GLU A 235 -8.65 -6.92 -16.71
CA GLU A 235 -9.35 -7.85 -15.81
C GLU A 235 -8.77 -7.80 -14.40
N LYS A 236 -7.46 -7.80 -14.27
CA LYS A 236 -6.77 -7.74 -12.97
C LYS A 236 -6.93 -6.41 -12.27
N ILE A 237 -6.90 -5.29 -13.01
CA ILE A 237 -7.14 -3.95 -12.42
C ILE A 237 -8.48 -3.94 -11.70
N PHE A 238 -9.54 -4.37 -12.37
CA PHE A 238 -10.88 -4.40 -11.79
C PHE A 238 -10.99 -5.39 -10.64
N TRP A 239 -10.42 -6.59 -10.79
CA TRP A 239 -10.46 -7.62 -9.76
C TRP A 239 -9.73 -7.17 -8.47
N TRP A 240 -8.51 -6.62 -8.61
CA TRP A 240 -7.74 -6.15 -7.46
C TRP A 240 -8.35 -4.90 -6.83
N ALA A 241 -8.95 -4.00 -7.62
CA ALA A 241 -9.71 -2.87 -7.09
C ALA A 241 -10.91 -3.35 -6.29
N ALA A 242 -11.70 -4.30 -6.81
CA ALA A 242 -12.83 -4.89 -6.09
C ALA A 242 -12.38 -5.57 -4.79
N ARG A 243 -11.35 -6.42 -4.86
CA ARG A 243 -10.79 -7.12 -3.70
C ARG A 243 -10.32 -6.14 -2.63
N THR A 244 -9.62 -5.08 -3.03
CA THR A 244 -9.08 -4.09 -2.09
C THR A 244 -10.20 -3.24 -1.49
N SER A 245 -11.16 -2.78 -2.28
CA SER A 245 -12.33 -2.04 -1.77
C SER A 245 -13.11 -2.86 -0.75
N PHE A 246 -13.30 -4.17 -0.99
CA PHE A 246 -13.95 -5.04 -0.02
C PHE A 246 -13.11 -5.19 1.26
N ALA A 247 -11.80 -5.37 1.17
CA ALA A 247 -10.93 -5.43 2.35
C ALA A 247 -10.98 -4.14 3.18
N VAL A 248 -11.01 -2.97 2.53
CA VAL A 248 -11.16 -1.68 3.20
C VAL A 248 -12.53 -1.57 3.88
N ALA A 249 -13.60 -2.01 3.22
CA ALA A 249 -14.93 -2.07 3.83
C ALA A 249 -14.95 -2.94 5.11
N LEU A 250 -14.33 -4.13 5.06
CA LEU A 250 -14.21 -5.02 6.22
C LEU A 250 -13.39 -4.39 7.35
N TRP A 251 -12.29 -3.70 7.00
CA TRP A 251 -11.49 -2.99 7.99
C TRP A 251 -12.30 -1.88 8.69
N HIS A 252 -13.05 -1.07 7.93
CA HIS A 252 -13.94 -0.05 8.48
C HIS A 252 -15.00 -0.66 9.41
N ALA A 253 -15.68 -1.72 8.96
CA ALA A 253 -16.67 -2.42 9.76
C ALA A 253 -16.09 -2.99 11.06
N ALA A 254 -14.89 -3.57 11.03
CA ALA A 254 -14.18 -4.09 12.20
C ALA A 254 -13.89 -3.00 13.25
N HIS A 255 -13.70 -1.75 12.79
CA HIS A 255 -13.47 -0.57 13.65
C HIS A 255 -14.74 0.24 13.93
N GLN A 256 -15.91 -0.30 13.59
CA GLN A 256 -17.21 0.37 13.77
C GLN A 256 -17.32 1.71 13.02
N HIS A 257 -16.61 1.83 11.91
CA HIS A 257 -16.70 2.99 11.01
C HIS A 257 -17.69 2.70 9.88
N GLU A 258 -18.19 3.77 9.26
CA GLU A 258 -19.02 3.68 8.04
C GLU A 258 -18.23 3.03 6.90
N CYS A 259 -18.84 2.02 6.23
CA CYS A 259 -18.18 1.24 5.18
C CYS A 259 -18.95 1.21 3.84
N SER A 260 -20.14 1.82 3.76
CA SER A 260 -21.02 1.73 2.59
C SER A 260 -20.39 2.25 1.30
N ALA A 261 -19.60 3.32 1.36
CA ALA A 261 -18.88 3.84 0.20
C ALA A 261 -17.93 2.80 -0.39
N PHE A 262 -17.17 2.08 0.45
CA PHE A 262 -16.24 1.04 0.01
C PHE A 262 -16.98 -0.21 -0.49
N LEU A 263 -18.16 -0.51 0.00
CA LEU A 263 -19.02 -1.57 -0.56
C LEU A 263 -19.55 -1.17 -1.95
N GLN A 264 -19.90 0.10 -2.17
CA GLN A 264 -20.24 0.60 -3.50
C GLN A 264 -19.05 0.51 -4.46
N ASP A 265 -17.85 0.87 -4.01
CA ASP A 265 -16.62 0.71 -4.76
C ASP A 265 -16.37 -0.76 -5.13
N PHE A 266 -16.53 -1.68 -4.17
CA PHE A 266 -16.43 -3.12 -4.40
C PHE A 266 -17.37 -3.59 -5.50
N LEU A 267 -18.65 -3.26 -5.41
CA LEU A 267 -19.66 -3.65 -6.40
C LEU A 267 -19.39 -3.04 -7.77
N ALA A 268 -18.99 -1.77 -7.82
CA ALA A 268 -18.68 -1.08 -9.06
C ALA A 268 -17.45 -1.69 -9.77
N ALA A 269 -16.36 -1.92 -9.04
CA ALA A 269 -15.16 -2.54 -9.59
C ALA A 269 -15.43 -3.98 -10.05
N LEU A 270 -16.14 -4.79 -9.27
CA LEU A 270 -16.51 -6.14 -9.64
C LEU A 270 -17.35 -6.20 -10.94
N ALA A 271 -18.21 -5.21 -11.13
CA ALA A 271 -19.01 -5.02 -12.34
C ALA A 271 -18.24 -4.32 -13.49
N LYS A 272 -16.93 -4.10 -13.34
CA LYS A 272 -16.05 -3.40 -14.30
C LYS A 272 -16.52 -1.99 -14.66
N LYS A 273 -17.10 -1.30 -13.70
CA LYS A 273 -17.51 0.11 -13.83
C LYS A 273 -16.41 1.03 -13.29
N SER A 274 -16.43 2.28 -13.73
CA SER A 274 -15.60 3.35 -13.15
C SER A 274 -15.93 3.56 -11.67
N ASN A 275 -14.96 4.07 -10.93
CA ASN A 275 -15.15 4.41 -9.52
C ASN A 275 -16.26 5.46 -9.37
N PRO A 276 -17.33 5.18 -8.59
CA PRO A 276 -18.45 6.10 -8.41
C PRO A 276 -18.08 7.36 -7.62
N HIS A 277 -16.98 7.33 -6.86
CA HIS A 277 -16.51 8.43 -6.03
C HIS A 277 -15.34 9.20 -6.65
N ALA A 278 -14.82 8.75 -7.80
CA ALA A 278 -13.72 9.43 -8.47
C ALA A 278 -14.21 10.71 -9.16
N VAL A 279 -13.61 11.82 -8.77
CA VAL A 279 -13.77 13.11 -9.46
C VAL A 279 -12.66 13.22 -10.51
N PHE A 280 -12.85 12.57 -11.66
CA PHE A 280 -11.94 12.79 -12.78
C PHE A 280 -12.25 14.17 -13.37
N SER A 281 -11.27 15.11 -13.31
CA SER A 281 -11.36 16.36 -14.05
C SER A 281 -11.49 16.02 -15.52
N SER A 282 -12.60 16.42 -16.11
CA SER A 282 -12.86 16.36 -17.56
C SER A 282 -11.89 17.23 -18.34
#